data_e2b800377315a7bb436919cb1df31240
#
_entry.id   e2b800377315a7bb436919cb1df31240
#
_cell.length_a   1.000
_cell.length_b   1.000
_cell.length_c   1.000
_cell.angle_alpha   90.00
_cell.angle_beta   90.00
_cell.angle_gamma   90.00
#
_symmetry.space_group_name_H-M   'P 1'
#
loop_
_entity.id
_entity.type
_entity.pdbx_description
1 polymer ?
#
loop_
_entity_poly.entity_id
_entity_poly.type
_entity_poly.pdbx_seq_one_letter_code
_entity_poly.pdbx_strand_id
1 'polypeptide(L)'
;MSHTYHVNEFVDGQKIRSFNIKLLIWSFLAMFADGFDLNSLGFAAPALTQLWGVERSAMGPVLSANLVGIFIGAPILGWLGDKYGRRPLIIGGTFLFGCMTLLMAWSSTMEQMMLLRFIAGIGIGGIMPNMISLNSELSPKKYRSTLIVLMFMGITTGSTGVGLVAAYLVQAQGWQIIFHIGGLLPVFVACGLVFALPESLKFLATQPARRTEMLNTARRMRPDLDITDDAVFLNPPIVTSSSGDIRELFKGSLALITPLLWICFCIALMSNFFLNNLIPLVYDSYGIPAQEAALVATWYHAGGILGGLLISVLLDRMGFSIVAIMFALSIPLIALLGVEGIPFALMAGISGFAGVAILGAQFGNNASAGLLYPTSIRAKGVGIALSIGRFGSILGPTAGAMLLGMDLEMNEVFLVAATPVLIGLIAAIILTRLCYKRFNSFQIDDTPVDNESRL
;
A
#
# COMPACT_ATOMS: atom_id res chain seq x y z
N MET A 1 -33.04 33.17 -0.77
CA MET A 1 -32.32 32.88 -2.04
C MET A 1 -31.57 31.60 -1.82
N SER A 2 -31.81 30.55 -2.62
CA SER A 2 -31.10 29.29 -2.52
C SER A 2 -29.62 29.51 -2.85
N HIS A 3 -28.73 29.25 -1.89
CA HIS A 3 -27.31 29.35 -2.13
C HIS A 3 -26.85 28.13 -2.92
N THR A 4 -26.26 28.33 -4.09
CA THR A 4 -25.69 27.28 -4.93
C THR A 4 -24.20 27.19 -4.68
N TYR A 5 -23.70 25.97 -4.33
CA TYR A 5 -22.30 25.68 -4.07
C TYR A 5 -21.76 24.69 -5.12
N HIS A 6 -20.61 24.97 -5.70
CA HIS A 6 -19.85 23.99 -6.46
C HIS A 6 -19.07 23.09 -5.50
N VAL A 7 -19.29 21.77 -5.55
CA VAL A 7 -18.71 20.83 -4.56
C VAL A 7 -17.19 20.96 -4.45
N ASN A 8 -16.46 21.12 -5.58
CA ASN A 8 -15.01 21.26 -5.54
C ASN A 8 -14.56 22.53 -4.81
N GLU A 9 -15.16 23.68 -5.13
CA GLU A 9 -14.84 24.97 -4.50
C GLU A 9 -15.20 24.97 -3.02
N PHE A 10 -16.33 24.33 -2.68
CA PHE A 10 -16.76 24.17 -1.30
C PHE A 10 -15.75 23.37 -0.49
N VAL A 11 -15.27 22.25 -1.02
CA VAL A 11 -14.24 21.40 -0.39
C VAL A 11 -12.89 22.14 -0.31
N ASP A 12 -12.48 22.80 -1.37
CA ASP A 12 -11.18 23.49 -1.44
C ASP A 12 -11.12 24.73 -0.54
N GLY A 13 -12.26 25.38 -0.29
CA GLY A 13 -12.37 26.53 0.61
C GLY A 13 -12.35 26.19 2.10
N GLN A 14 -12.31 24.92 2.50
CA GLN A 14 -12.28 24.52 3.91
C GLN A 14 -10.91 24.76 4.55
N LYS A 15 -10.88 25.07 5.83
CA LYS A 15 -9.68 25.08 6.67
C LYS A 15 -9.53 23.71 7.33
N ILE A 16 -8.29 23.27 7.57
CA ILE A 16 -8.04 22.05 8.38
C ILE A 16 -8.58 22.28 9.79
N ARG A 17 -9.58 21.50 10.17
CA ARG A 17 -10.26 21.54 11.47
C ARG A 17 -10.52 20.11 11.96
N SER A 18 -11.29 19.99 13.05
CA SER A 18 -11.62 18.70 13.67
C SER A 18 -12.23 17.68 12.72
N PHE A 19 -12.94 18.10 11.68
CA PHE A 19 -13.49 17.23 10.64
C PHE A 19 -12.36 16.49 9.90
N ASN A 20 -11.38 17.23 9.37
CA ASN A 20 -10.26 16.66 8.61
C ASN A 20 -9.34 15.80 9.51
N ILE A 21 -9.12 16.24 10.77
CA ILE A 21 -8.33 15.50 11.74
C ILE A 21 -9.01 14.17 12.09
N LYS A 22 -10.33 14.18 12.34
CA LYS A 22 -11.09 12.95 12.59
C LYS A 22 -11.07 12.01 11.39
N LEU A 23 -11.28 12.54 10.18
CA LEU A 23 -11.18 11.77 8.95
C LEU A 23 -9.79 11.12 8.82
N LEU A 24 -8.71 11.89 9.04
CA LEU A 24 -7.34 11.39 8.98
C LEU A 24 -7.08 10.30 10.01
N ILE A 25 -7.46 10.51 11.28
CA ILE A 25 -7.24 9.52 12.36
C ILE A 25 -7.91 8.20 12.02
N TRP A 26 -9.17 8.20 11.62
CA TRP A 26 -9.90 6.98 11.30
C TRP A 26 -9.39 6.31 10.03
N SER A 27 -9.02 7.10 9.03
CA SER A 27 -8.38 6.57 7.82
C SER A 27 -7.00 5.96 8.12
N PHE A 28 -6.21 6.61 8.99
CA PHE A 28 -4.93 6.09 9.45
C PHE A 28 -5.10 4.78 10.23
N LEU A 29 -6.09 4.69 11.15
CA LEU A 29 -6.37 3.48 11.91
C LEU A 29 -6.83 2.32 11.01
N ALA A 30 -7.61 2.59 9.97
CA ALA A 30 -8.00 1.58 8.99
C ALA A 30 -6.78 1.08 8.21
N MET A 31 -5.88 1.98 7.77
CA MET A 31 -4.63 1.60 7.10
C MET A 31 -3.64 0.92 8.07
N PHE A 32 -3.63 1.29 9.35
CA PHE A 32 -2.85 0.61 10.38
C PHE A 32 -3.31 -0.85 10.54
N ALA A 33 -4.61 -1.08 10.62
CA ALA A 33 -5.17 -2.42 10.71
C ALA A 33 -4.86 -3.27 9.47
N ASP A 34 -4.92 -2.66 8.26
CA ASP A 34 -4.52 -3.29 7.00
C ASP A 34 -3.03 -3.70 7.02
N GLY A 35 -2.14 -2.77 7.38
CA GLY A 35 -0.70 -3.05 7.47
C GLY A 35 -0.35 -4.11 8.52
N PHE A 36 -1.06 -4.15 9.64
CA PHE A 36 -0.92 -5.18 10.66
C PHE A 36 -1.30 -6.56 10.09
N ASP A 37 -2.44 -6.67 9.42
CA ASP A 37 -2.92 -7.94 8.85
C ASP A 37 -2.04 -8.45 7.72
N LEU A 38 -1.62 -7.58 6.79
CA LEU A 38 -0.80 -7.95 5.63
C LEU A 38 0.45 -8.74 6.04
N ASN A 39 1.00 -8.47 7.21
CA ASN A 39 2.25 -9.06 7.69
C ASN A 39 2.06 -10.10 8.79
N SER A 40 0.87 -10.21 9.36
CA SER A 40 0.55 -11.07 10.50
C SER A 40 0.96 -12.54 10.28
N LEU A 41 0.69 -13.09 9.09
CA LEU A 41 1.00 -14.48 8.79
C LEU A 41 2.52 -14.73 8.66
N GLY A 42 3.29 -13.77 8.13
CA GLY A 42 4.74 -13.90 8.05
C GLY A 42 5.38 -14.14 9.42
N PHE A 43 4.90 -13.44 10.44
CA PHE A 43 5.35 -13.62 11.82
C PHE A 43 4.80 -14.87 12.51
N ALA A 44 3.64 -15.37 12.11
CA ALA A 44 3.06 -16.60 12.63
C ALA A 44 3.59 -17.87 11.92
N ALA A 45 4.10 -17.73 10.71
CA ALA A 45 4.50 -18.84 9.83
C ALA A 45 5.48 -19.84 10.48
N PRO A 46 6.53 -19.43 11.21
CA PRO A 46 7.42 -20.38 11.87
C PRO A 46 6.69 -21.31 12.87
N ALA A 47 5.80 -20.77 13.68
CA ALA A 47 5.02 -21.54 14.64
C ALA A 47 3.98 -22.45 13.96
N LEU A 48 3.36 -21.97 12.88
CA LEU A 48 2.37 -22.74 12.11
C LEU A 48 2.99 -23.93 11.36
N THR A 49 4.18 -23.76 10.78
CA THR A 49 4.88 -24.87 10.12
C THR A 49 5.23 -25.98 11.10
N GLN A 50 5.67 -25.63 12.31
CA GLN A 50 5.93 -26.61 13.38
C GLN A 50 4.64 -27.28 13.86
N LEU A 51 3.55 -26.51 14.06
CA LEU A 51 2.27 -27.02 14.54
C LEU A 51 1.64 -28.01 13.55
N TRP A 52 1.68 -27.70 12.27
CA TRP A 52 1.03 -28.54 11.23
C TRP A 52 1.98 -29.62 10.69
N GLY A 53 3.26 -29.61 11.06
CA GLY A 53 4.23 -30.57 10.56
C GLY A 53 4.45 -30.51 9.06
N VAL A 54 4.30 -29.33 8.46
CA VAL A 54 4.44 -29.09 7.01
C VAL A 54 5.80 -28.50 6.70
N GLU A 55 6.26 -28.75 5.49
CA GLU A 55 7.48 -28.10 4.99
C GLU A 55 7.27 -26.57 4.86
N ARG A 56 8.34 -25.81 5.09
CA ARG A 56 8.31 -24.34 4.97
C ARG A 56 7.93 -23.88 3.55
N SER A 57 8.31 -24.64 2.54
CA SER A 57 7.93 -24.44 1.14
C SER A 57 6.41 -24.42 0.92
N ALA A 58 5.65 -25.18 1.70
CA ALA A 58 4.20 -25.25 1.63
C ALA A 58 3.51 -23.95 2.08
N MET A 59 4.20 -23.06 2.79
CA MET A 59 3.64 -21.78 3.24
C MET A 59 3.46 -20.74 2.10
N GLY A 60 4.12 -20.91 0.97
CA GLY A 60 4.03 -19.97 -0.16
C GLY A 60 2.61 -19.63 -0.60
N PRO A 61 1.77 -20.62 -0.94
CA PRO A 61 0.38 -20.40 -1.30
C PRO A 61 -0.45 -19.71 -0.20
N VAL A 62 -0.20 -20.07 1.08
CA VAL A 62 -0.93 -19.48 2.23
C VAL A 62 -0.57 -18.01 2.41
N LEU A 63 0.73 -17.66 2.30
CA LEU A 63 1.23 -16.30 2.36
C LEU A 63 0.70 -15.45 1.20
N SER A 64 0.57 -16.03 0.01
CA SER A 64 0.10 -15.35 -1.19
C SER A 64 -1.43 -15.25 -1.29
N ALA A 65 -2.19 -16.08 -0.58
CA ALA A 65 -3.65 -16.15 -0.68
C ALA A 65 -4.34 -14.80 -0.42
N ASN A 66 -3.87 -14.06 0.59
CA ASN A 66 -4.36 -12.71 0.91
C ASN A 66 -4.13 -11.74 -0.27
N LEU A 67 -2.96 -11.79 -0.89
CA LEU A 67 -2.58 -10.91 -2.01
C LEU A 67 -3.42 -11.21 -3.27
N VAL A 68 -3.75 -12.48 -3.51
CA VAL A 68 -4.68 -12.89 -4.56
C VAL A 68 -6.09 -12.36 -4.26
N GLY A 69 -6.53 -12.45 -3.01
CA GLY A 69 -7.79 -11.86 -2.56
C GLY A 69 -7.85 -10.35 -2.80
N ILE A 70 -6.78 -9.63 -2.44
CA ILE A 70 -6.65 -8.18 -2.68
C ILE A 70 -6.69 -7.86 -4.18
N PHE A 71 -6.00 -8.64 -5.01
CA PHE A 71 -5.97 -8.46 -6.46
C PHE A 71 -7.36 -8.54 -7.08
N ILE A 72 -8.18 -9.49 -6.63
CA ILE A 72 -9.57 -9.66 -7.07
C ILE A 72 -10.51 -8.64 -6.44
N GLY A 73 -10.35 -8.39 -5.14
CA GLY A 73 -11.22 -7.51 -4.36
C GLY A 73 -11.12 -6.03 -4.77
N ALA A 74 -9.92 -5.54 -5.11
CA ALA A 74 -9.70 -4.13 -5.38
C ALA A 74 -10.51 -3.58 -6.56
N PRO A 75 -10.55 -4.20 -7.75
CA PRO A 75 -11.37 -3.71 -8.86
C PRO A 75 -12.87 -3.87 -8.59
N ILE A 76 -13.28 -4.97 -7.97
CA ILE A 76 -14.70 -5.26 -7.71
C ILE A 76 -15.25 -4.28 -6.66
N LEU A 77 -14.61 -4.18 -5.50
CA LEU A 77 -15.08 -3.31 -4.41
C LEU A 77 -14.79 -1.83 -4.70
N GLY A 78 -13.79 -1.51 -5.52
CA GLY A 78 -13.58 -0.16 -6.05
C GLY A 78 -14.77 0.28 -6.91
N TRP A 79 -15.17 -0.53 -7.89
CA TRP A 79 -16.34 -0.27 -8.73
C TRP A 79 -17.64 -0.21 -7.93
N LEU A 80 -17.84 -1.12 -6.97
CA LEU A 80 -18.99 -1.07 -6.08
C LEU A 80 -19.00 0.21 -5.23
N GLY A 81 -17.84 0.72 -4.82
CA GLY A 81 -17.70 1.98 -4.11
C GLY A 81 -18.15 3.19 -4.91
N ASP A 82 -17.85 3.21 -6.21
CA ASP A 82 -18.34 4.27 -7.11
C ASP A 82 -19.87 4.20 -7.30
N LYS A 83 -20.45 3.00 -7.27
CA LYS A 83 -21.89 2.78 -7.49
C LYS A 83 -22.75 2.99 -6.23
N TYR A 84 -22.30 2.50 -5.08
CA TYR A 84 -23.07 2.47 -3.83
C TYR A 84 -22.57 3.46 -2.76
N GLY A 85 -21.47 4.13 -3.02
CA GLY A 85 -20.78 5.01 -2.08
C GLY A 85 -19.52 4.37 -1.49
N ARG A 86 -18.56 5.21 -1.08
CA ARG A 86 -17.26 4.73 -0.57
C ARG A 86 -17.38 4.24 0.86
N ARG A 87 -18.17 4.94 1.69
CA ARG A 87 -18.33 4.65 3.11
C ARG A 87 -18.76 3.21 3.41
N PRO A 88 -19.85 2.65 2.82
CA PRO A 88 -20.29 1.30 3.14
C PRO A 88 -19.27 0.23 2.74
N LEU A 89 -18.51 0.44 1.65
CA LEU A 89 -17.50 -0.52 1.21
C LEU A 89 -16.26 -0.50 2.11
N ILE A 90 -15.85 0.67 2.59
CA ILE A 90 -14.76 0.80 3.57
C ILE A 90 -15.14 0.11 4.87
N ILE A 91 -16.31 0.39 5.41
CA ILE A 91 -16.79 -0.20 6.68
C ILE A 91 -16.96 -1.71 6.54
N GLY A 92 -17.67 -2.16 5.50
CA GLY A 92 -17.93 -3.57 5.25
C GLY A 92 -16.66 -4.37 4.98
N GLY A 93 -15.74 -3.82 4.16
CA GLY A 93 -14.44 -4.43 3.89
C GLY A 93 -13.58 -4.55 5.15
N THR A 94 -13.53 -3.47 5.97
CA THR A 94 -12.78 -3.47 7.25
C THR A 94 -13.36 -4.48 8.24
N PHE A 95 -14.68 -4.55 8.35
CA PHE A 95 -15.35 -5.53 9.20
C PHE A 95 -15.12 -6.97 8.74
N LEU A 96 -15.28 -7.22 7.42
CA LEU A 96 -15.10 -8.54 6.82
C LEU A 96 -13.69 -9.07 7.08
N PHE A 97 -12.64 -8.29 6.74
CA PHE A 97 -11.29 -8.79 6.94
C PHE A 97 -10.97 -8.96 8.43
N GLY A 98 -11.46 -8.07 9.30
CA GLY A 98 -11.28 -8.20 10.74
C GLY A 98 -11.89 -9.50 11.30
N CYS A 99 -13.10 -9.85 10.89
CA CYS A 99 -13.74 -11.12 11.26
C CYS A 99 -12.95 -12.32 10.72
N MET A 100 -12.51 -12.29 9.47
CA MET A 100 -11.75 -13.39 8.88
C MET A 100 -10.39 -13.55 9.56
N THR A 101 -9.70 -12.46 9.85
CA THR A 101 -8.42 -12.48 10.58
C THR A 101 -8.61 -13.01 12.00
N LEU A 102 -9.69 -12.62 12.69
CA LEU A 102 -10.00 -13.15 14.02
C LEU A 102 -10.23 -14.67 13.96
N LEU A 103 -10.95 -15.17 12.96
CA LEU A 103 -11.22 -16.60 12.78
C LEU A 103 -9.94 -17.40 12.52
N MET A 104 -8.88 -16.79 11.95
CA MET A 104 -7.58 -17.47 11.73
C MET A 104 -6.95 -17.97 13.03
N ALA A 105 -7.23 -17.33 14.17
CA ALA A 105 -6.73 -17.78 15.47
C ALA A 105 -7.18 -19.21 15.86
N TRP A 106 -8.28 -19.68 15.28
CA TRP A 106 -8.84 -21.02 15.51
C TRP A 106 -8.66 -21.98 14.31
N SER A 107 -7.90 -21.58 13.29
CA SER A 107 -7.64 -22.47 12.16
C SER A 107 -6.81 -23.67 12.57
N SER A 108 -7.27 -24.87 12.19
CA SER A 108 -6.64 -26.14 12.51
C SER A 108 -5.86 -26.72 11.32
N THR A 109 -6.13 -26.25 10.11
CA THR A 109 -5.48 -26.72 8.89
C THR A 109 -4.98 -25.58 8.01
N MET A 110 -4.02 -25.89 7.15
CA MET A 110 -3.44 -24.96 6.19
C MET A 110 -4.50 -24.43 5.19
N GLU A 111 -5.40 -25.31 4.76
CA GLU A 111 -6.47 -24.96 3.81
C GLU A 111 -7.48 -23.97 4.42
N GLN A 112 -7.83 -24.16 5.69
CA GLN A 112 -8.68 -23.21 6.41
C GLN A 112 -8.01 -21.83 6.50
N MET A 113 -6.74 -21.79 6.89
CA MET A 113 -5.97 -20.56 6.95
C MET A 113 -5.92 -19.86 5.59
N MET A 114 -5.64 -20.62 4.51
CA MET A 114 -5.56 -20.11 3.15
C MET A 114 -6.90 -19.52 2.69
N LEU A 115 -8.02 -20.21 2.96
CA LEU A 115 -9.37 -19.73 2.63
C LEU A 115 -9.71 -18.43 3.37
N LEU A 116 -9.46 -18.39 4.69
CA LEU A 116 -9.71 -17.21 5.51
C LEU A 116 -8.86 -16.01 5.04
N ARG A 117 -7.59 -16.26 4.72
CA ARG A 117 -6.68 -15.28 4.13
C ARG A 117 -7.18 -14.71 2.80
N PHE A 118 -7.66 -15.59 1.93
CA PHE A 118 -8.20 -15.18 0.64
C PHE A 118 -9.43 -14.27 0.81
N ILE A 119 -10.38 -14.66 1.68
CA ILE A 119 -11.60 -13.87 1.94
C ILE A 119 -11.25 -12.54 2.62
N ALA A 120 -10.33 -12.55 3.60
CA ALA A 120 -9.82 -11.33 4.22
C ALA A 120 -9.22 -10.38 3.17
N GLY A 121 -8.42 -10.94 2.24
CA GLY A 121 -7.81 -10.20 1.14
C GLY A 121 -8.84 -9.53 0.24
N ILE A 122 -9.97 -10.15 -0.06
CA ILE A 122 -11.06 -9.52 -0.81
C ILE A 122 -11.55 -8.26 -0.08
N GLY A 123 -11.78 -8.35 1.23
CA GLY A 123 -12.20 -7.20 2.05
C GLY A 123 -11.18 -6.06 2.01
N ILE A 124 -9.91 -6.37 2.27
CA ILE A 124 -8.78 -5.42 2.23
C ILE A 124 -8.65 -4.75 0.87
N GLY A 125 -8.81 -5.52 -0.23
CA GLY A 125 -8.69 -5.01 -1.58
C GLY A 125 -9.59 -3.82 -1.89
N GLY A 126 -10.77 -3.77 -1.28
CA GLY A 126 -11.71 -2.66 -1.46
C GLY A 126 -11.40 -1.42 -0.61
N ILE A 127 -10.66 -1.56 0.49
CA ILE A 127 -10.46 -0.45 1.44
C ILE A 127 -9.58 0.63 0.82
N MET A 128 -8.41 0.28 0.32
CA MET A 128 -7.41 1.23 -0.18
C MET A 128 -7.96 2.16 -1.27
N PRO A 129 -8.54 1.69 -2.40
CA PRO A 129 -9.03 2.56 -3.45
C PRO A 129 -10.18 3.46 -2.98
N ASN A 130 -11.10 2.93 -2.19
CA ASN A 130 -12.22 3.70 -1.66
C ASN A 130 -11.77 4.75 -0.63
N MET A 131 -10.78 4.42 0.20
CA MET A 131 -10.23 5.34 1.19
C MET A 131 -9.45 6.49 0.54
N ILE A 132 -8.66 6.21 -0.51
CA ILE A 132 -7.97 7.23 -1.31
C ILE A 132 -9.00 8.18 -1.94
N SER A 133 -10.02 7.62 -2.61
CA SER A 133 -11.09 8.40 -3.23
C SER A 133 -11.79 9.28 -2.21
N LEU A 134 -12.23 8.71 -1.08
CA LEU A 134 -12.96 9.43 -0.05
C LEU A 134 -12.12 10.57 0.55
N ASN A 135 -10.87 10.28 0.93
CA ASN A 135 -9.96 11.31 1.46
C ASN A 135 -9.66 12.40 0.43
N SER A 136 -9.49 12.05 -0.85
CA SER A 136 -9.26 13.03 -1.91
C SER A 136 -10.46 13.93 -2.17
N GLU A 137 -11.67 13.41 -2.02
CA GLU A 137 -12.94 14.12 -2.26
C GLU A 137 -13.37 14.99 -1.07
N LEU A 138 -12.90 14.70 0.14
CA LEU A 138 -13.22 15.42 1.37
C LEU A 138 -12.10 16.35 1.85
N SER A 139 -10.91 16.29 1.25
CA SER A 139 -9.75 17.09 1.64
C SER A 139 -9.52 18.29 0.72
N PRO A 140 -9.15 19.47 1.28
CA PRO A 140 -8.85 20.66 0.47
C PRO A 140 -7.62 20.39 -0.41
N LYS A 141 -7.65 20.89 -1.65
CA LYS A 141 -6.61 20.67 -2.67
C LYS A 141 -5.20 20.94 -2.14
N LYS A 142 -5.03 22.00 -1.34
CA LYS A 142 -3.74 22.42 -0.78
C LYS A 142 -3.08 21.36 0.10
N TYR A 143 -3.85 20.56 0.85
CA TYR A 143 -3.35 19.60 1.85
C TYR A 143 -3.67 18.14 1.49
N ARG A 144 -4.34 17.91 0.36
CA ARG A 144 -4.85 16.60 -0.06
C ARG A 144 -3.75 15.54 -0.12
N SER A 145 -2.66 15.83 -0.80
CA SER A 145 -1.52 14.89 -0.91
C SER A 145 -0.92 14.56 0.44
N THR A 146 -0.71 15.57 1.29
CA THR A 146 -0.16 15.38 2.64
C THR A 146 -1.07 14.47 3.49
N LEU A 147 -2.38 14.71 3.47
CA LEU A 147 -3.34 13.90 4.23
C LEU A 147 -3.38 12.45 3.75
N ILE A 148 -3.30 12.22 2.44
CA ILE A 148 -3.22 10.87 1.86
C ILE A 148 -1.91 10.18 2.25
N VAL A 149 -0.78 10.87 2.22
CA VAL A 149 0.51 10.29 2.66
C VAL A 149 0.47 9.92 4.14
N LEU A 150 -0.04 10.81 5.00
CA LEU A 150 -0.19 10.54 6.43
C LEU A 150 -1.10 9.34 6.69
N MET A 151 -2.19 9.21 5.93
CA MET A 151 -3.06 8.03 5.97
C MET A 151 -2.28 6.74 5.64
N PHE A 152 -1.47 6.74 4.58
CA PHE A 152 -0.66 5.58 4.18
C PHE A 152 0.44 5.21 5.16
N MET A 153 0.95 6.16 5.94
CA MET A 153 1.88 5.85 7.03
C MET A 153 1.27 4.88 8.05
N GLY A 154 -0.06 4.79 8.13
CA GLY A 154 -0.76 3.78 8.89
C GLY A 154 -0.31 2.36 8.53
N ILE A 155 -0.18 2.01 7.24
CA ILE A 155 0.22 0.68 6.79
C ILE A 155 1.60 0.30 7.36
N THR A 156 2.59 1.16 7.19
CA THR A 156 3.95 0.88 7.65
C THR A 156 4.03 0.82 9.18
N THR A 157 3.26 1.67 9.87
CA THR A 157 3.18 1.67 11.33
C THR A 157 2.47 0.41 11.84
N GLY A 158 1.42 -0.06 11.17
CA GLY A 158 0.73 -1.31 11.47
C GLY A 158 1.64 -2.53 11.28
N SER A 159 2.41 -2.53 10.19
CA SER A 159 3.43 -3.56 9.93
C SER A 159 4.52 -3.61 11.01
N THR A 160 4.94 -2.45 11.50
CA THR A 160 5.85 -2.36 12.66
C THR A 160 5.18 -2.90 13.91
N GLY A 161 3.89 -2.57 14.11
CA GLY A 161 3.09 -3.00 15.27
C GLY A 161 2.95 -4.52 15.38
N VAL A 162 2.68 -5.23 14.28
CA VAL A 162 2.59 -6.70 14.32
C VAL A 162 3.94 -7.34 14.65
N GLY A 163 5.04 -6.78 14.17
CA GLY A 163 6.38 -7.27 14.51
C GLY A 163 6.70 -7.14 16.01
N LEU A 164 6.31 -6.01 16.64
CA LEU A 164 6.44 -5.85 18.08
C LEU A 164 5.56 -6.85 18.85
N VAL A 165 4.30 -7.06 18.42
CA VAL A 165 3.42 -8.09 19.01
C VAL A 165 4.07 -9.46 18.89
N ALA A 166 4.62 -9.80 17.72
CA ALA A 166 5.30 -11.08 17.51
C ALA A 166 6.52 -11.24 18.43
N ALA A 167 7.36 -10.21 18.53
CA ALA A 167 8.59 -10.27 19.33
C ALA A 167 8.34 -10.43 20.83
N TYR A 168 7.30 -9.78 21.37
CA TYR A 168 7.11 -9.71 22.82
C TYR A 168 5.95 -10.55 23.36
N LEU A 169 4.94 -10.87 22.55
CA LEU A 169 3.74 -11.55 23.04
C LEU A 169 3.63 -13.02 22.57
N VAL A 170 4.19 -13.37 21.41
CA VAL A 170 4.05 -14.73 20.83
C VAL A 170 4.67 -15.80 21.73
N GLN A 171 5.81 -15.51 22.34
CA GLN A 171 6.47 -16.48 23.25
C GLN A 171 5.61 -16.81 24.49
N ALA A 172 4.84 -15.82 25.00
CA ALA A 172 4.05 -15.98 26.21
C ALA A 172 2.62 -16.50 25.93
N GLN A 173 2.02 -16.11 24.79
CA GLN A 173 0.59 -16.32 24.50
C GLN A 173 0.34 -17.17 23.24
N GLY A 174 1.41 -17.61 22.56
CA GLY A 174 1.31 -18.34 21.30
C GLY A 174 1.04 -17.44 20.09
N TRP A 175 1.13 -18.03 18.89
CA TRP A 175 0.95 -17.33 17.61
C TRP A 175 -0.46 -16.76 17.43
N GLN A 176 -1.46 -17.31 18.11
CA GLN A 176 -2.86 -16.90 18.03
C GLN A 176 -3.08 -15.44 18.42
N ILE A 177 -2.24 -14.90 19.31
CA ILE A 177 -2.34 -13.51 19.77
C ILE A 177 -2.22 -12.50 18.61
N ILE A 178 -1.43 -12.82 17.60
CA ILE A 178 -1.28 -11.98 16.39
C ILE A 178 -2.65 -11.83 15.70
N PHE A 179 -3.40 -12.91 15.56
CA PHE A 179 -4.70 -12.91 14.89
C PHE A 179 -5.82 -12.40 15.78
N HIS A 180 -5.73 -12.58 17.11
CA HIS A 180 -6.68 -11.96 18.06
C HIS A 180 -6.57 -10.43 17.97
N ILE A 181 -5.37 -9.87 18.09
CA ILE A 181 -5.16 -8.42 18.00
C ILE A 181 -5.46 -7.94 16.56
N GLY A 182 -4.93 -8.64 15.55
CA GLY A 182 -5.10 -8.32 14.13
C GLY A 182 -6.54 -8.38 13.63
N GLY A 183 -7.40 -9.16 14.28
CA GLY A 183 -8.83 -9.24 13.97
C GLY A 183 -9.70 -8.31 14.80
N LEU A 184 -9.45 -8.21 16.11
CA LEU A 184 -10.22 -7.32 16.99
C LEU A 184 -10.01 -5.84 16.64
N LEU A 185 -8.78 -5.44 16.29
CA LEU A 185 -8.46 -4.08 15.92
C LEU A 185 -9.30 -3.57 14.74
N PRO A 186 -9.33 -4.23 13.56
CA PRO A 186 -10.16 -3.75 12.45
C PRO A 186 -11.65 -3.85 12.73
N VAL A 187 -12.12 -4.81 13.51
CA VAL A 187 -13.53 -4.85 13.95
C VAL A 187 -13.86 -3.62 14.78
N PHE A 188 -13.00 -3.26 15.74
CA PHE A 188 -13.16 -2.02 16.53
C PHE A 188 -13.13 -0.77 15.63
N VAL A 189 -12.16 -0.72 14.69
CA VAL A 189 -12.05 0.38 13.71
C VAL A 189 -13.31 0.47 12.84
N ALA A 190 -13.84 -0.67 12.36
CA ALA A 190 -15.06 -0.69 11.54
C ALA A 190 -16.26 -0.15 12.33
N CYS A 191 -16.41 -0.54 13.59
CA CYS A 191 -17.44 0.02 14.49
C CYS A 191 -17.29 1.54 14.64
N GLY A 192 -16.08 2.04 14.84
CA GLY A 192 -15.82 3.47 14.94
C GLY A 192 -16.08 4.23 13.62
N LEU A 193 -15.72 3.62 12.48
CA LEU A 193 -15.99 4.18 11.15
C LEU A 193 -17.49 4.36 10.85
N VAL A 194 -18.38 3.51 11.42
CA VAL A 194 -19.83 3.69 11.29
C VAL A 194 -20.27 5.08 11.79
N PHE A 195 -19.66 5.57 12.87
CA PHE A 195 -20.03 6.85 13.46
C PHE A 195 -19.18 8.03 12.97
N ALA A 196 -17.94 7.77 12.60
CA ALA A 196 -16.96 8.82 12.31
C ALA A 196 -16.78 9.12 10.83
N LEU A 197 -16.89 8.11 9.96
CA LEU A 197 -16.60 8.27 8.53
C LEU A 197 -17.81 8.89 7.81
N PRO A 198 -17.67 10.08 7.18
CA PRO A 198 -18.69 10.64 6.34
C PRO A 198 -18.69 10.00 4.94
N GLU A 199 -19.80 10.11 4.22
CA GLU A 199 -19.83 9.79 2.80
C GLU A 199 -19.31 10.96 1.96
N SER A 200 -18.86 10.67 0.75
CA SER A 200 -18.41 11.67 -0.22
C SER A 200 -19.50 12.69 -0.58
N LEU A 201 -19.19 13.98 -0.49
CA LEU A 201 -20.11 15.02 -0.93
C LEU A 201 -20.43 14.94 -2.43
N LYS A 202 -19.45 14.52 -3.26
CA LYS A 202 -19.65 14.30 -4.69
C LYS A 202 -20.67 13.20 -4.94
N PHE A 203 -20.57 12.10 -4.20
CA PHE A 203 -21.52 10.99 -4.28
C PHE A 203 -22.90 11.42 -3.77
N LEU A 204 -22.98 12.07 -2.60
CA LEU A 204 -24.23 12.50 -2.01
C LEU A 204 -24.98 13.51 -2.90
N ALA A 205 -24.27 14.38 -3.60
CA ALA A 205 -24.87 15.34 -4.55
C ALA A 205 -25.53 14.66 -5.77
N THR A 206 -25.21 13.39 -6.06
CA THR A 206 -25.90 12.59 -7.09
C THR A 206 -27.13 11.85 -6.56
N GLN A 207 -27.37 11.87 -5.22
CA GLN A 207 -28.40 11.09 -4.54
C GLN A 207 -29.44 11.98 -3.87
N PRO A 208 -30.53 12.41 -4.56
CA PRO A 208 -31.52 13.31 -3.97
C PRO A 208 -32.16 12.78 -2.67
N ALA A 209 -32.32 11.45 -2.57
CA ALA A 209 -32.87 10.78 -1.37
C ALA A 209 -32.01 10.94 -0.12
N ARG A 210 -30.70 11.24 -0.26
CA ARG A 210 -29.75 11.41 0.86
C ARG A 210 -29.39 12.87 1.14
N ARG A 211 -30.29 13.81 0.76
CA ARG A 211 -30.09 15.25 0.91
C ARG A 211 -29.76 15.67 2.35
N THR A 212 -30.47 15.15 3.34
CA THR A 212 -30.22 15.47 4.76
C THR A 212 -28.80 15.07 5.19
N GLU A 213 -28.31 13.94 4.75
CA GLU A 213 -26.95 13.48 5.04
C GLU A 213 -25.90 14.39 4.38
N MET A 214 -26.17 14.81 3.13
CA MET A 214 -25.32 15.75 2.41
C MET A 214 -25.19 17.09 3.15
N LEU A 215 -26.31 17.67 3.58
CA LEU A 215 -26.33 18.95 4.31
C LEU A 215 -25.61 18.83 5.66
N ASN A 216 -25.84 17.74 6.39
CA ASN A 216 -25.15 17.48 7.66
C ASN A 216 -23.63 17.34 7.48
N THR A 217 -23.19 16.66 6.43
CA THR A 217 -21.77 16.53 6.11
C THR A 217 -21.18 17.89 5.73
N ALA A 218 -21.86 18.66 4.90
CA ALA A 218 -21.43 20.00 4.50
C ALA A 218 -21.31 20.96 5.71
N ARG A 219 -22.29 20.97 6.61
CA ARG A 219 -22.25 21.79 7.85
C ARG A 219 -21.10 21.40 8.77
N ARG A 220 -20.81 20.11 8.89
CA ARG A 220 -19.65 19.63 9.67
C ARG A 220 -18.32 20.00 9.02
N MET A 221 -18.26 20.04 7.70
CA MET A 221 -17.06 20.37 6.94
C MET A 221 -16.76 21.88 6.95
N ARG A 222 -17.80 22.72 6.80
CA ARG A 222 -17.71 24.17 6.75
C ARG A 222 -18.63 24.84 7.80
N PRO A 223 -18.28 24.74 9.10
CA PRO A 223 -19.07 25.38 10.17
C PRO A 223 -18.97 26.92 10.15
N ASP A 224 -18.13 27.49 9.29
CA ASP A 224 -18.00 28.93 9.01
C ASP A 224 -19.06 29.45 8.06
N LEU A 225 -19.82 28.59 7.40
CA LEU A 225 -20.90 28.96 6.48
C LEU A 225 -22.26 28.61 7.09
N ASP A 226 -23.22 29.51 6.94
CA ASP A 226 -24.62 29.23 7.27
C ASP A 226 -25.26 28.46 6.10
N ILE A 227 -25.26 27.14 6.18
CA ILE A 227 -25.80 26.27 5.13
C ILE A 227 -27.26 25.99 5.44
N THR A 228 -28.12 26.63 4.69
CA THR A 228 -29.58 26.51 4.80
C THR A 228 -30.08 25.21 4.18
N ASP A 229 -31.31 24.78 4.53
CA ASP A 229 -31.87 23.51 4.04
C ASP A 229 -32.19 23.54 2.53
N ASP A 230 -32.29 24.72 1.94
CA ASP A 230 -32.51 24.94 0.50
C ASP A 230 -31.21 25.01 -0.31
N ALA A 231 -30.02 24.91 0.31
CA ALA A 231 -28.75 24.95 -0.37
C ALA A 231 -28.63 23.81 -1.43
N VAL A 232 -28.15 24.20 -2.62
CA VAL A 232 -27.95 23.29 -3.75
C VAL A 232 -26.47 23.06 -3.97
N PHE A 233 -26.07 21.77 -4.04
CA PHE A 233 -24.71 21.37 -4.34
C PHE A 233 -24.61 20.82 -5.76
N LEU A 234 -23.82 21.49 -6.60
CA LEU A 234 -23.59 21.11 -7.99
C LEU A 234 -22.26 20.38 -8.10
N ASN A 235 -22.31 19.17 -8.63
CA ASN A 235 -21.10 18.50 -9.08
C ASN A 235 -20.54 19.23 -10.32
N PRO A 236 -19.20 19.34 -10.47
CA PRO A 236 -18.64 19.75 -11.74
C PRO A 236 -19.20 18.85 -12.84
N PRO A 237 -19.45 19.39 -14.04
CA PRO A 237 -19.86 18.56 -15.17
C PRO A 237 -18.83 17.42 -15.25
N ILE A 238 -19.33 16.20 -15.32
CA ILE A 238 -18.46 15.04 -15.60
C ILE A 238 -17.87 15.37 -16.96
N VAL A 239 -16.66 15.94 -16.94
CA VAL A 239 -15.85 15.91 -18.14
C VAL A 239 -15.58 14.41 -18.34
N THR A 240 -16.44 13.79 -19.11
CA THR A 240 -16.12 12.51 -19.74
C THR A 240 -14.92 12.85 -20.62
N SER A 241 -13.72 12.90 -20.00
CA SER A 241 -12.50 12.76 -20.75
C SER A 241 -12.74 11.48 -21.51
N SER A 242 -12.91 11.62 -22.82
CA SER A 242 -12.99 10.53 -23.77
C SER A 242 -12.03 9.49 -23.24
N SER A 243 -12.53 8.32 -22.90
CA SER A 243 -11.78 7.29 -22.18
C SER A 243 -10.48 7.09 -22.96
N GLY A 244 -9.38 7.75 -22.51
CA GLY A 244 -8.11 7.66 -23.18
C GLY A 244 -7.86 6.17 -23.46
N ASP A 245 -7.65 5.80 -24.70
CA ASP A 245 -7.44 4.42 -25.08
C ASP A 245 -6.21 3.92 -24.31
N ILE A 246 -6.26 2.70 -23.76
CA ILE A 246 -5.10 2.06 -23.12
C ILE A 246 -3.89 2.09 -24.05
N ARG A 247 -4.12 2.10 -25.36
CA ARG A 247 -3.09 2.24 -26.40
C ARG A 247 -2.28 3.55 -26.26
N GLU A 248 -2.83 4.58 -25.63
CA GLU A 248 -2.11 5.85 -25.41
C GLU A 248 -0.95 5.68 -24.42
N LEU A 249 -1.02 4.68 -23.52
CA LEU A 249 0.09 4.32 -22.64
C LEU A 249 1.33 3.82 -23.38
N PHE A 250 1.18 3.45 -24.66
CA PHE A 250 2.25 2.90 -25.49
C PHE A 250 2.55 3.78 -26.71
N LYS A 251 2.13 5.05 -26.71
CA LYS A 251 2.46 6.00 -27.79
C LYS A 251 3.68 6.86 -27.44
N GLY A 252 4.47 7.18 -28.46
CA GLY A 252 5.64 8.06 -28.34
C GLY A 252 6.61 7.61 -27.23
N SER A 253 7.08 8.53 -26.41
CA SER A 253 8.01 8.24 -25.31
C SER A 253 7.43 7.32 -24.24
N LEU A 254 6.10 7.26 -24.08
CA LEU A 254 5.44 6.38 -23.12
C LEU A 254 5.56 4.90 -23.49
N ALA A 255 5.82 4.58 -24.76
CA ALA A 255 5.98 3.18 -25.20
C ALA A 255 7.08 2.42 -24.45
N LEU A 256 8.14 3.11 -24.05
CA LEU A 256 9.23 2.54 -23.25
C LEU A 256 9.09 2.87 -21.76
N ILE A 257 8.60 4.08 -21.41
CA ILE A 257 8.44 4.51 -20.02
C ILE A 257 7.46 3.59 -19.27
N THR A 258 6.33 3.26 -19.89
CA THR A 258 5.28 2.45 -19.26
C THR A 258 5.75 1.04 -18.86
N PRO A 259 6.32 0.20 -19.75
CA PRO A 259 6.77 -1.14 -19.37
C PRO A 259 7.94 -1.11 -18.38
N LEU A 260 8.86 -0.16 -18.48
CA LEU A 260 9.96 -0.02 -17.52
C LEU A 260 9.44 0.35 -16.12
N LEU A 261 8.49 1.27 -16.05
CA LEU A 261 7.83 1.63 -14.79
C LEU A 261 7.10 0.41 -14.18
N TRP A 262 6.42 -0.38 -15.00
CA TRP A 262 5.76 -1.62 -14.56
C TRP A 262 6.74 -2.64 -14.00
N ILE A 263 7.91 -2.80 -14.63
CA ILE A 263 9.00 -3.64 -14.11
C ILE A 263 9.46 -3.11 -12.74
N CYS A 264 9.69 -1.80 -12.61
CA CYS A 264 10.07 -1.22 -11.31
C CYS A 264 9.02 -1.47 -10.22
N PHE A 265 7.73 -1.35 -10.53
CA PHE A 265 6.64 -1.67 -9.60
C PHE A 265 6.63 -3.14 -9.21
N CYS A 266 6.73 -4.04 -10.19
CA CYS A 266 6.72 -5.47 -9.96
C CYS A 266 7.88 -5.89 -9.05
N ILE A 267 9.10 -5.45 -9.36
CA ILE A 267 10.31 -5.80 -8.61
C ILE A 267 10.28 -5.20 -7.19
N ALA A 268 9.88 -3.93 -7.04
CA ALA A 268 9.80 -3.31 -5.73
C ALA A 268 8.81 -4.06 -4.81
N LEU A 269 7.63 -4.40 -5.32
CA LEU A 269 6.61 -5.13 -4.55
C LEU A 269 7.03 -6.59 -4.31
N MET A 270 7.64 -7.26 -5.30
CA MET A 270 8.18 -8.61 -5.14
C MET A 270 9.21 -8.67 -4.01
N SER A 271 10.20 -7.77 -4.02
CA SER A 271 11.24 -7.72 -3.00
C SER A 271 10.69 -7.32 -1.63
N ASN A 272 9.75 -6.36 -1.60
CA ASN A 272 9.10 -5.95 -0.35
C ASN A 272 8.37 -7.13 0.30
N PHE A 273 7.51 -7.82 -0.44
CA PHE A 273 6.71 -8.93 0.10
C PHE A 273 7.53 -10.20 0.36
N PHE A 274 8.64 -10.40 -0.38
CA PHE A 274 9.62 -11.42 -0.06
C PHE A 274 10.21 -11.17 1.34
N LEU A 275 10.85 -10.02 1.55
CA LEU A 275 11.50 -9.71 2.83
C LEU A 275 10.50 -9.67 3.99
N ASN A 276 9.37 -9.07 3.76
CA ASN A 276 8.33 -8.86 4.74
C ASN A 276 7.77 -10.17 5.34
N ASN A 277 7.42 -11.11 4.48
CA ASN A 277 6.78 -12.35 4.92
C ASN A 277 7.79 -13.47 5.24
N LEU A 278 8.99 -13.40 4.69
CA LEU A 278 9.92 -14.50 4.73
C LEU A 278 11.12 -14.30 5.67
N ILE A 279 11.48 -13.07 6.04
CA ILE A 279 12.55 -12.86 7.03
C ILE A 279 12.31 -13.71 8.29
N PRO A 280 11.12 -13.71 8.95
CA PRO A 280 10.92 -14.53 10.13
C PRO A 280 11.05 -16.03 9.85
N LEU A 281 10.52 -16.50 8.72
CA LEU A 281 10.52 -17.91 8.35
C LEU A 281 11.93 -18.40 7.94
N VAL A 282 12.67 -17.58 7.19
CA VAL A 282 14.05 -17.88 6.80
C VAL A 282 14.92 -17.94 8.04
N TYR A 283 14.88 -16.94 8.91
CA TYR A 283 15.73 -16.89 10.08
C TYR A 283 15.44 -18.04 11.07
N ASP A 284 14.16 -18.41 11.25
CA ASP A 284 13.80 -19.60 12.02
C ASP A 284 14.40 -20.89 11.42
N SER A 285 14.45 -20.99 10.08
CA SER A 285 15.01 -22.18 9.43
C SER A 285 16.52 -22.37 9.68
N TYR A 286 17.23 -21.28 9.97
CA TYR A 286 18.66 -21.27 10.29
C TYR A 286 18.96 -21.13 11.79
N GLY A 287 17.95 -21.35 12.65
CA GLY A 287 18.11 -21.42 14.10
C GLY A 287 18.24 -20.08 14.80
N ILE A 288 17.93 -18.95 14.14
CA ILE A 288 17.87 -17.64 14.78
C ILE A 288 16.62 -17.57 15.66
N PRO A 289 16.74 -17.11 16.93
CA PRO A 289 15.61 -17.04 17.85
C PRO A 289 14.44 -16.27 17.26
N ALA A 290 13.21 -16.79 17.39
CA ALA A 290 12.00 -16.19 16.80
C ALA A 290 11.80 -14.73 17.20
N GLN A 291 12.17 -14.35 18.43
CA GLN A 291 12.11 -12.96 18.90
C GLN A 291 13.06 -12.05 18.10
N GLU A 292 14.29 -12.48 17.86
CA GLU A 292 15.27 -11.72 17.09
C GLU A 292 14.84 -11.61 15.63
N ALA A 293 14.38 -12.70 15.02
CA ALA A 293 13.84 -12.73 13.67
C ALA A 293 12.66 -11.74 13.50
N ALA A 294 11.74 -11.70 14.46
CA ALA A 294 10.62 -10.77 14.47
C ALA A 294 11.07 -9.30 14.61
N LEU A 295 12.08 -9.04 15.46
CA LEU A 295 12.61 -7.69 15.62
C LEU A 295 13.36 -7.21 14.36
N VAL A 296 14.13 -8.08 13.68
CA VAL A 296 14.78 -7.74 12.41
C VAL A 296 13.74 -7.36 11.35
N ALA A 297 12.67 -8.13 11.22
CA ALA A 297 11.56 -7.78 10.32
C ALA A 297 10.84 -6.48 10.74
N THR A 298 10.73 -6.22 12.04
CA THR A 298 10.18 -4.95 12.57
C THR A 298 11.02 -3.75 12.16
N TRP A 299 12.35 -3.85 12.26
CA TRP A 299 13.28 -2.81 11.83
C TRP A 299 13.19 -2.53 10.33
N TYR A 300 12.91 -3.54 9.50
CA TYR A 300 12.65 -3.35 8.08
C TYR A 300 11.48 -2.38 7.85
N HIS A 301 10.38 -2.56 8.57
CA HIS A 301 9.22 -1.66 8.44
C HIS A 301 9.46 -0.28 9.03
N ALA A 302 10.13 -0.20 10.17
CA ALA A 302 10.52 1.07 10.77
C ALA A 302 11.42 1.88 9.82
N GLY A 303 12.37 1.22 9.16
CA GLY A 303 13.19 1.81 8.09
C GLY A 303 12.34 2.30 6.92
N GLY A 304 11.30 1.56 6.55
CA GLY A 304 10.37 1.96 5.48
C GLY A 304 9.66 3.29 5.73
N ILE A 305 9.35 3.63 6.98
CA ILE A 305 8.79 4.94 7.35
C ILE A 305 9.80 6.04 6.98
N LEU A 306 11.06 5.87 7.37
CA LEU A 306 12.13 6.80 7.03
C LEU A 306 12.36 6.89 5.51
N GLY A 307 12.29 5.75 4.81
CA GLY A 307 12.39 5.67 3.36
C GLY A 307 11.31 6.49 2.65
N GLY A 308 10.06 6.39 3.12
CA GLY A 308 8.95 7.19 2.60
C GLY A 308 9.14 8.71 2.82
N LEU A 309 9.63 9.11 3.99
CA LEU A 309 9.93 10.50 4.28
C LEU A 309 11.11 11.02 3.43
N LEU A 310 12.17 10.24 3.29
CA LEU A 310 13.31 10.60 2.46
C LEU A 310 12.92 10.76 0.99
N ILE A 311 12.17 9.82 0.44
CA ILE A 311 11.79 9.86 -0.96
C ILE A 311 10.88 11.05 -1.26
N SER A 312 10.00 11.45 -0.34
CA SER A 312 9.12 12.59 -0.53
C SER A 312 9.87 13.92 -0.73
N VAL A 313 11.07 14.04 -0.16
CA VAL A 313 11.92 15.25 -0.31
C VAL A 313 12.90 15.11 -1.47
N LEU A 314 13.46 13.92 -1.66
CA LEU A 314 14.51 13.70 -2.65
C LEU A 314 13.97 13.54 -4.07
N LEU A 315 12.73 13.06 -4.21
CA LEU A 315 12.10 12.89 -5.53
C LEU A 315 11.94 14.23 -6.25
N ASP A 316 11.57 15.29 -5.53
CA ASP A 316 11.42 16.64 -6.10
C ASP A 316 12.75 17.22 -6.59
N ARG A 317 13.87 16.82 -5.97
CA ARG A 317 15.21 17.31 -6.34
C ARG A 317 15.91 16.47 -7.38
N MET A 318 15.78 15.16 -7.28
CA MET A 318 16.55 14.19 -8.05
C MET A 318 15.71 13.44 -9.11
N GLY A 319 14.39 13.67 -9.14
CA GLY A 319 13.47 12.97 -10.03
C GLY A 319 13.55 11.46 -9.86
N PHE A 320 13.36 10.71 -10.95
CA PHE A 320 13.35 9.24 -10.89
C PHE A 320 14.73 8.62 -10.56
N SER A 321 15.83 9.39 -10.61
CA SER A 321 17.17 8.89 -10.30
C SER A 321 17.30 8.40 -8.86
N ILE A 322 16.54 8.98 -7.92
CA ILE A 322 16.53 8.52 -6.53
C ILE A 322 15.98 7.09 -6.40
N VAL A 323 15.03 6.69 -7.22
CA VAL A 323 14.50 5.30 -7.24
C VAL A 323 15.58 4.33 -7.70
N ALA A 324 16.38 4.69 -8.72
CA ALA A 324 17.52 3.89 -9.13
C ALA A 324 18.57 3.75 -8.02
N ILE A 325 18.88 4.82 -7.31
CA ILE A 325 19.78 4.79 -6.14
C ILE A 325 19.23 3.87 -5.05
N MET A 326 17.94 3.94 -4.75
CA MET A 326 17.31 3.06 -3.76
C MET A 326 17.41 1.57 -4.16
N PHE A 327 17.16 1.23 -5.43
CA PHE A 327 17.40 -0.13 -5.92
C PHE A 327 18.87 -0.53 -5.84
N ALA A 328 19.81 0.35 -6.19
CA ALA A 328 21.24 0.06 -6.09
C ALA A 328 21.68 -0.22 -4.65
N LEU A 329 21.18 0.55 -3.68
CA LEU A 329 21.48 0.36 -2.25
C LEU A 329 20.84 -0.90 -1.69
N SER A 330 19.64 -1.29 -2.17
CA SER A 330 18.94 -2.46 -1.64
C SER A 330 19.63 -3.79 -1.98
N ILE A 331 20.37 -3.89 -3.10
CA ILE A 331 21.06 -5.10 -3.52
C ILE A 331 22.08 -5.58 -2.46
N PRO A 332 23.09 -4.79 -2.09
CA PRO A 332 24.04 -5.23 -1.06
C PRO A 332 23.39 -5.38 0.31
N LEU A 333 22.37 -4.59 0.65
CA LEU A 333 21.68 -4.70 1.93
C LEU A 333 20.91 -6.02 2.04
N ILE A 334 20.22 -6.45 0.98
CA ILE A 334 19.55 -7.77 0.94
C ILE A 334 20.58 -8.90 1.05
N ALA A 335 21.68 -8.83 0.29
CA ALA A 335 22.72 -9.85 0.35
C ALA A 335 23.34 -9.96 1.75
N LEU A 336 23.56 -8.83 2.43
CA LEU A 336 24.12 -8.79 3.79
C LEU A 336 23.17 -9.39 4.84
N LEU A 337 21.86 -9.41 4.63
CA LEU A 337 20.92 -10.08 5.53
C LEU A 337 21.13 -11.61 5.58
N GLY A 338 21.77 -12.19 4.57
CA GLY A 338 22.09 -13.62 4.50
C GLY A 338 23.44 -13.99 5.13
N VAL A 339 24.22 -13.04 5.65
CA VAL A 339 25.54 -13.34 6.22
C VAL A 339 25.38 -13.91 7.63
N GLU A 340 25.95 -15.07 7.86
CA GLU A 340 25.92 -15.75 9.16
C GLU A 340 26.87 -15.10 10.17
N GLY A 341 26.54 -15.22 11.44
CA GLY A 341 27.40 -14.76 12.54
C GLY A 341 27.40 -13.24 12.76
N ILE A 342 26.54 -12.50 12.08
CA ILE A 342 26.38 -11.06 12.29
C ILE A 342 25.69 -10.82 13.65
N PRO A 343 26.21 -9.90 14.51
CA PRO A 343 25.52 -9.51 15.73
C PRO A 343 24.10 -8.96 15.45
N PHE A 344 23.14 -9.29 16.32
CA PHE A 344 21.73 -8.88 16.18
C PHE A 344 21.57 -7.38 15.89
N ALA A 345 22.28 -6.50 16.60
CA ALA A 345 22.16 -5.05 16.39
C ALA A 345 22.55 -4.61 14.97
N LEU A 346 23.56 -5.25 14.37
CA LEU A 346 24.00 -4.97 13.00
C LEU A 346 22.97 -5.53 11.99
N MET A 347 22.47 -6.75 12.23
CA MET A 347 21.43 -7.37 11.41
C MET A 347 20.15 -6.53 11.38
N ALA A 348 19.70 -6.04 12.55
CA ALA A 348 18.57 -5.12 12.68
C ALA A 348 18.81 -3.81 11.94
N GLY A 349 20.02 -3.25 12.04
CA GLY A 349 20.43 -2.05 11.30
C GLY A 349 20.39 -2.27 9.77
N ILE A 350 21.00 -3.34 9.28
CA ILE A 350 20.98 -3.70 7.84
C ILE A 350 19.55 -3.86 7.35
N SER A 351 18.69 -4.54 8.12
CA SER A 351 17.27 -4.70 7.81
C SER A 351 16.53 -3.37 7.73
N GLY A 352 16.79 -2.47 8.69
CA GLY A 352 16.24 -1.12 8.68
C GLY A 352 16.64 -0.34 7.42
N PHE A 353 17.92 -0.35 7.06
CA PHE A 353 18.39 0.30 5.82
C PHE A 353 17.84 -0.37 4.56
N ALA A 354 17.67 -1.69 4.54
CA ALA A 354 16.99 -2.38 3.44
C ALA A 354 15.53 -1.92 3.32
N GLY A 355 14.85 -1.70 4.44
CA GLY A 355 13.52 -1.11 4.49
C GLY A 355 13.48 0.31 3.93
N VAL A 356 14.44 1.17 4.30
CA VAL A 356 14.58 2.52 3.70
C VAL A 356 14.69 2.42 2.18
N ALA A 357 15.54 1.53 1.69
CA ALA A 357 15.82 1.42 0.26
C ALA A 357 14.63 0.84 -0.53
N ILE A 358 14.07 -0.31 -0.12
CA ILE A 358 13.01 -1.00 -0.88
C ILE A 358 11.67 -0.27 -0.77
N LEU A 359 11.23 0.08 0.45
CA LEU A 359 9.98 0.81 0.63
C LEU A 359 10.10 2.23 0.09
N GLY A 360 11.27 2.86 0.20
CA GLY A 360 11.56 4.14 -0.46
C GLY A 360 11.42 4.04 -1.97
N ALA A 361 12.00 3.02 -2.62
CA ALA A 361 11.83 2.79 -4.06
C ALA A 361 10.34 2.58 -4.43
N GLN A 362 9.59 1.84 -3.63
CA GLN A 362 8.16 1.61 -3.84
C GLN A 362 7.35 2.91 -3.77
N PHE A 363 7.58 3.74 -2.74
CA PHE A 363 6.91 5.04 -2.63
C PHE A 363 7.33 5.99 -3.76
N GLY A 364 8.61 5.93 -4.17
CA GLY A 364 9.13 6.68 -5.30
C GLY A 364 8.45 6.28 -6.63
N ASN A 365 8.25 4.99 -6.87
CA ASN A 365 7.50 4.48 -8.02
C ASN A 365 6.06 5.01 -8.02
N ASN A 366 5.37 4.95 -6.87
CA ASN A 366 3.98 5.42 -6.74
C ASN A 366 3.86 6.93 -7.07
N ALA A 367 4.75 7.74 -6.52
CA ALA A 367 4.76 9.18 -6.77
C ALA A 367 5.11 9.49 -8.24
N SER A 368 6.14 8.84 -8.78
CA SER A 368 6.58 9.03 -10.17
C SER A 368 5.53 8.64 -11.19
N ALA A 369 4.75 7.57 -10.95
CA ALA A 369 3.65 7.18 -11.83
C ALA A 369 2.60 8.30 -11.97
N GLY A 370 2.33 9.02 -10.87
CA GLY A 370 1.43 10.18 -10.88
C GLY A 370 1.95 11.37 -11.68
N LEU A 371 3.27 11.51 -11.84
CA LEU A 371 3.91 12.61 -12.55
C LEU A 371 4.20 12.27 -14.03
N LEU A 372 4.54 11.02 -14.34
CA LEU A 372 4.96 10.58 -15.68
C LEU A 372 3.81 10.49 -16.67
N TYR A 373 2.61 10.14 -16.21
CA TYR A 373 1.46 10.01 -17.10
C TYR A 373 0.73 11.35 -17.30
N PRO A 374 0.39 11.71 -18.55
CA PRO A 374 -0.47 12.85 -18.85
C PRO A 374 -1.79 12.77 -18.09
N THR A 375 -2.36 13.92 -17.72
CA THR A 375 -3.60 14.01 -16.94
C THR A 375 -4.76 13.24 -17.53
N SER A 376 -4.87 13.16 -18.86
CA SER A 376 -5.92 12.43 -19.59
C SER A 376 -5.94 10.92 -19.36
N ILE A 377 -4.76 10.31 -19.15
CA ILE A 377 -4.60 8.84 -18.98
C ILE A 377 -3.97 8.47 -17.65
N ARG A 378 -3.65 9.46 -16.80
CA ARG A 378 -2.94 9.29 -15.52
C ARG A 378 -3.59 8.22 -14.62
N ALA A 379 -4.89 8.36 -14.37
CA ALA A 379 -5.61 7.43 -13.49
C ALA A 379 -5.52 5.96 -14.00
N LYS A 380 -5.65 5.76 -15.32
CA LYS A 380 -5.52 4.43 -15.94
C LYS A 380 -4.09 3.92 -15.87
N GLY A 381 -3.10 4.76 -16.22
CA GLY A 381 -1.70 4.39 -16.20
C GLY A 381 -1.22 3.97 -14.80
N VAL A 382 -1.54 4.77 -13.79
CA VAL A 382 -1.23 4.46 -12.38
C VAL A 382 -1.96 3.20 -11.92
N GLY A 383 -3.25 3.06 -12.23
CA GLY A 383 -4.05 1.89 -11.85
C GLY A 383 -3.49 0.59 -12.44
N ILE A 384 -3.10 0.58 -13.71
CA ILE A 384 -2.49 -0.60 -14.36
C ILE A 384 -1.10 -0.88 -13.76
N ALA A 385 -0.27 0.15 -13.54
CA ALA A 385 1.04 -0.02 -12.92
C ALA A 385 0.94 -0.67 -11.53
N LEU A 386 0.01 -0.22 -10.69
CA LEU A 386 -0.28 -0.82 -9.39
C LEU A 386 -0.77 -2.27 -9.52
N SER A 387 -1.64 -2.55 -10.50
CA SER A 387 -2.15 -3.91 -10.74
C SER A 387 -1.02 -4.86 -11.15
N ILE A 388 -0.12 -4.43 -12.03
CA ILE A 388 1.05 -5.22 -12.42
C ILE A 388 2.01 -5.40 -11.25
N GLY A 389 2.23 -4.35 -10.45
CA GLY A 389 3.01 -4.47 -9.22
C GLY A 389 2.48 -5.56 -8.27
N ARG A 390 1.15 -5.76 -8.20
CA ARG A 390 0.54 -6.81 -7.37
C ARG A 390 0.93 -8.23 -7.78
N PHE A 391 1.22 -8.50 -9.06
CA PHE A 391 1.81 -9.78 -9.47
C PHE A 391 3.16 -9.99 -8.79
N GLY A 392 4.00 -8.95 -8.69
CA GLY A 392 5.24 -9.01 -7.92
C GLY A 392 5.00 -9.36 -6.46
N SER A 393 3.99 -8.76 -5.82
CA SER A 393 3.68 -9.06 -4.42
C SER A 393 3.26 -10.52 -4.19
N ILE A 394 2.59 -11.16 -5.15
CA ILE A 394 2.21 -12.58 -5.09
C ILE A 394 3.44 -13.46 -5.34
N LEU A 395 4.29 -13.09 -6.30
CA LEU A 395 5.49 -13.86 -6.65
C LEU A 395 6.52 -13.86 -5.53
N GLY A 396 6.65 -12.76 -4.76
CA GLY A 396 7.65 -12.64 -3.69
C GLY A 396 7.59 -13.77 -2.66
N PRO A 397 6.49 -13.92 -1.91
CA PRO A 397 6.35 -14.99 -0.91
C PRO A 397 6.41 -16.39 -1.52
N THR A 398 5.84 -16.59 -2.71
CA THR A 398 5.84 -17.88 -3.41
C THR A 398 7.27 -18.29 -3.80
N ALA A 399 8.03 -17.38 -4.42
CA ALA A 399 9.42 -17.64 -4.80
C ALA A 399 10.29 -17.91 -3.57
N GLY A 400 10.10 -17.13 -2.49
CA GLY A 400 10.86 -17.33 -1.26
C GLY A 400 10.56 -18.66 -0.57
N ALA A 401 9.29 -19.08 -0.54
CA ALA A 401 8.94 -20.41 -0.01
C ALA A 401 9.56 -21.55 -0.84
N MET A 402 9.60 -21.40 -2.18
CA MET A 402 10.28 -22.36 -3.06
C MET A 402 11.79 -22.43 -2.77
N LEU A 403 12.45 -21.28 -2.54
CA LEU A 403 13.88 -21.24 -2.21
C LEU A 403 14.18 -21.99 -0.90
N LEU A 404 13.30 -21.89 0.09
CA LEU A 404 13.44 -22.63 1.35
C LEU A 404 13.29 -24.15 1.19
N GLY A 405 12.69 -24.63 0.10
CA GLY A 405 12.61 -26.06 -0.25
C GLY A 405 13.81 -26.57 -1.07
N MET A 406 14.81 -25.73 -1.37
CA MET A 406 15.95 -26.08 -2.23
C MET A 406 17.25 -26.42 -1.43
N ASP A 407 17.19 -26.56 -0.11
CA ASP A 407 18.34 -26.83 0.77
C ASP A 407 19.53 -25.85 0.55
N LEU A 408 19.23 -24.60 0.22
CA LEU A 408 20.23 -23.54 0.02
C LEU A 408 20.75 -23.03 1.37
N GLU A 409 21.96 -22.53 1.41
CA GLU A 409 22.48 -21.78 2.57
C GLU A 409 21.77 -20.42 2.72
N MET A 410 21.74 -19.85 3.94
CA MET A 410 21.06 -18.58 4.21
C MET A 410 21.57 -17.45 3.31
N ASN A 411 22.89 -17.37 3.09
CA ASN A 411 23.52 -16.41 2.19
C ASN A 411 23.03 -16.58 0.75
N GLU A 412 22.84 -17.80 0.27
CA GLU A 412 22.38 -18.11 -1.09
C GLU A 412 20.92 -17.68 -1.28
N VAL A 413 20.05 -17.93 -0.28
CA VAL A 413 18.65 -17.48 -0.31
C VAL A 413 18.55 -15.97 -0.51
N PHE A 414 19.33 -15.20 0.26
CA PHE A 414 19.30 -13.74 0.15
C PHE A 414 20.02 -13.21 -1.09
N LEU A 415 21.08 -13.88 -1.57
CA LEU A 415 21.71 -13.55 -2.85
C LEU A 415 20.76 -13.76 -4.04
N VAL A 416 20.04 -14.89 -4.05
CA VAL A 416 19.00 -15.14 -5.07
C VAL A 416 17.87 -14.10 -4.97
N ALA A 417 17.45 -13.74 -3.75
CA ALA A 417 16.46 -12.71 -3.52
C ALA A 417 16.88 -11.30 -4.00
N ALA A 418 18.19 -11.02 -4.02
CA ALA A 418 18.73 -9.76 -4.53
C ALA A 418 18.77 -9.70 -6.07
N THR A 419 18.77 -10.85 -6.77
CA THR A 419 18.90 -10.86 -8.25
C THR A 419 17.77 -10.16 -9.00
N PRO A 420 16.48 -10.30 -8.65
CA PRO A 420 15.43 -9.55 -9.31
C PRO A 420 15.60 -8.03 -9.20
N VAL A 421 16.22 -7.57 -8.10
CA VAL A 421 16.44 -6.13 -7.88
C VAL A 421 17.40 -5.55 -8.90
N LEU A 422 18.34 -6.34 -9.43
CA LEU A 422 19.20 -5.94 -10.56
C LEU A 422 18.38 -5.58 -11.80
N ILE A 423 17.32 -6.33 -12.09
CA ILE A 423 16.41 -6.04 -13.20
C ILE A 423 15.69 -4.71 -12.93
N GLY A 424 15.21 -4.50 -11.70
CA GLY A 424 14.60 -3.24 -11.26
C GLY A 424 15.57 -2.05 -11.39
N LEU A 425 16.82 -2.23 -10.98
CA LEU A 425 17.88 -1.22 -11.10
C LEU A 425 18.16 -0.85 -12.57
N ILE A 426 18.32 -1.84 -13.43
CA ILE A 426 18.55 -1.61 -14.88
C ILE A 426 17.35 -0.84 -15.47
N ALA A 427 16.13 -1.29 -15.18
CA ALA A 427 14.92 -0.63 -15.63
C ALA A 427 14.84 0.83 -15.12
N ALA A 428 15.17 1.06 -13.85
CA ALA A 428 15.17 2.39 -13.24
C ALA A 428 16.23 3.32 -13.83
N ILE A 429 17.43 2.81 -14.15
CA ILE A 429 18.48 3.59 -14.82
C ILE A 429 18.04 3.99 -16.22
N ILE A 430 17.48 3.06 -17.01
CA ILE A 430 16.98 3.35 -18.36
C ILE A 430 15.84 4.37 -18.27
N LEU A 431 14.90 4.18 -17.34
CA LEU A 431 13.78 5.09 -17.12
C LEU A 431 14.26 6.50 -16.73
N THR A 432 15.25 6.61 -15.85
CA THR A 432 15.88 7.88 -15.48
C THR A 432 16.43 8.62 -16.70
N ARG A 433 17.13 7.91 -17.58
CA ARG A 433 17.68 8.49 -18.82
C ARG A 433 16.57 8.93 -19.77
N LEU A 434 15.50 8.17 -19.90
CA LEU A 434 14.35 8.54 -20.74
C LEU A 434 13.61 9.75 -20.17
N CYS A 435 13.43 9.82 -18.85
CA CYS A 435 12.85 10.98 -18.18
C CYS A 435 13.72 12.23 -18.42
N TYR A 436 15.02 12.13 -18.25
CA TYR A 436 15.92 13.23 -18.53
C TYR A 436 15.83 13.73 -20.00
N LYS A 437 15.76 12.82 -20.96
CA LYS A 437 15.57 13.19 -22.38
C LYS A 437 14.22 13.87 -22.64
N ARG A 438 13.15 13.45 -21.94
CA ARG A 438 11.79 13.96 -22.12
C ARG A 438 11.59 15.34 -21.49
N PHE A 439 12.10 15.54 -20.27
CA PHE A 439 11.89 16.76 -19.49
C PHE A 439 13.07 17.73 -19.53
N ASN A 440 14.18 17.34 -20.14
CA ASN A 440 15.47 18.05 -20.13
C ASN A 440 15.94 18.45 -18.71
N SER A 441 15.47 17.72 -17.71
CA SER A 441 15.74 17.87 -16.28
C SER A 441 15.64 16.53 -15.57
N PHE A 442 16.30 16.36 -14.45
CA PHE A 442 16.03 15.24 -13.54
C PHE A 442 14.70 15.42 -12.80
N GLN A 443 14.23 16.65 -12.67
CA GLN A 443 12.92 16.95 -12.11
C GLN A 443 11.83 16.59 -13.13
N ILE A 444 10.76 15.95 -12.65
CA ILE A 444 9.62 15.58 -13.47
C ILE A 444 8.64 16.76 -13.41
N ASP A 445 8.66 17.60 -14.44
CA ASP A 445 7.76 18.75 -14.56
C ASP A 445 6.50 18.38 -15.37
N ASP A 446 5.37 19.02 -15.04
CA ASP A 446 4.07 18.78 -15.71
C ASP A 446 4.02 19.20 -17.19
N THR A 447 5.02 19.93 -17.67
CA THR A 447 5.14 20.38 -19.05
C THR A 447 6.23 19.61 -19.79
N PRO A 448 5.91 18.63 -20.66
CA PRO A 448 6.88 18.04 -21.55
C PRO A 448 7.42 19.13 -22.48
N VAL A 449 8.72 19.24 -22.59
CA VAL A 449 9.34 20.06 -23.65
C VAL A 449 9.00 19.37 -24.97
N ASP A 450 8.16 20.02 -25.80
CA ASP A 450 7.84 19.57 -27.16
C ASP A 450 9.11 19.56 -28.01
N ASN A 451 9.80 18.44 -27.98
CA ASN A 451 10.94 18.15 -28.85
C ASN A 451 10.55 17.16 -29.98
N GLU A 452 9.34 17.30 -30.55
CA GLU A 452 8.97 16.53 -31.77
C GLU A 452 9.74 16.97 -33.04
N SER A 453 10.61 17.99 -32.94
CA SER A 453 11.37 18.50 -34.09
C SER A 453 12.82 18.00 -34.18
N ARG A 454 13.26 17.03 -33.35
CA ARG A 454 14.64 16.53 -33.33
C ARG A 454 14.77 14.99 -33.30
N LEU A 455 13.85 14.25 -33.95
CA LEU A 455 14.08 12.86 -34.31
C LEU A 455 13.93 12.65 -35.80
#